data_e127c850ea9952323db0cd9d7cefa790
#
_entry.id   e127c850ea9952323db0cd9d7cefa790
#
_cell.length_a   1.000
_cell.length_b   1.000
_cell.length_c   1.000
_cell.angle_alpha   90.00
_cell.angle_beta   90.00
_cell.angle_gamma   90.00
#
_symmetry.space_group_name_H-M   'P 1'
#
loop_
_entity.id
_entity.type
_entity.pdbx_description
1 polymer ?
#
loop_
_entity_poly.entity_id
_entity_poly.type
_entity_poly.pdbx_seq_one_letter_code
_entity_poly.pdbx_strand_id
1 'polypeptide(L)'
;MKLQPTIAALCAAAFFSGGVFAMTSAEQKTEKDRIEAEYKAASDQCKPMKGNAKDVCKKQADGQKKIALADLKHRAEPTEGHRHDLAKAKADAEYDVAKEKCDDATGNTKDVCQKEAKAAHVKALEAAKVAEVSAKPSSNQADVADARKDAAEKSREADYKAAKERCDAMAGDAKDACVADAKRKFGQ
;
A
#
# COMPACT_ATOMS: atom_id res chain seq x y z
N MET A 1 -11.83 61.03 23.35
CA MET A 1 -11.04 60.89 22.12
C MET A 1 -9.91 59.94 22.40
N LYS A 2 -10.02 58.68 21.95
CA LYS A 2 -8.97 57.67 22.09
C LYS A 2 -8.51 57.33 20.67
N LEU A 3 -7.26 57.63 20.36
CA LEU A 3 -6.59 57.26 19.11
C LEU A 3 -6.18 55.76 19.20
N GLN A 4 -6.65 54.96 18.26
CA GLN A 4 -6.15 53.62 18.04
C GLN A 4 -5.04 53.69 16.99
N PRO A 5 -3.87 53.00 17.21
CA PRO A 5 -2.88 52.87 16.17
C PRO A 5 -3.23 51.65 15.28
N THR A 6 -3.38 51.90 13.99
CA THR A 6 -3.50 50.89 12.94
C THR A 6 -2.17 50.21 12.71
N ILE A 7 -2.07 48.92 13.03
CA ILE A 7 -0.94 48.08 12.70
C ILE A 7 -1.12 47.59 11.25
N ALA A 8 -0.36 48.17 10.33
CA ALA A 8 -0.26 47.70 8.96
C ALA A 8 0.63 46.39 8.95
N ALA A 9 -0.02 45.24 8.78
CA ALA A 9 0.69 43.97 8.56
C ALA A 9 1.14 43.94 7.09
N LEU A 10 2.45 44.10 6.87
CA LEU A 10 3.09 43.79 5.59
C LEU A 10 3.12 42.24 5.43
N CYS A 11 2.20 41.70 4.62
CA CYS A 11 2.30 40.35 4.09
C CYS A 11 3.35 40.33 2.98
N ALA A 12 4.60 39.99 3.31
CA ALA A 12 5.60 39.61 2.31
C ALA A 12 5.22 38.25 1.73
N ALA A 13 4.53 38.25 0.58
CA ALA A 13 4.30 37.06 -0.22
C ALA A 13 5.63 36.68 -0.87
N ALA A 14 6.37 35.78 -0.23
CA ALA A 14 7.50 35.09 -0.84
C ALA A 14 6.91 34.11 -1.88
N PHE A 15 6.95 34.50 -3.15
CA PHE A 15 6.75 33.58 -4.28
C PHE A 15 7.91 32.58 -4.27
N PHE A 16 7.73 31.45 -3.60
CA PHE A 16 8.53 30.26 -3.86
C PHE A 16 8.15 29.75 -5.24
N SER A 17 8.88 30.19 -6.26
CA SER A 17 8.95 29.50 -7.53
C SER A 17 9.54 28.12 -7.25
N GLY A 18 8.64 27.14 -7.05
CA GLY A 18 8.99 25.72 -6.83
C GLY A 18 9.61 25.14 -8.09
N GLY A 19 10.90 25.39 -8.31
CA GLY A 19 11.72 24.54 -9.14
C GLY A 19 11.80 23.17 -8.45
N VAL A 20 11.56 22.08 -9.19
CA VAL A 20 11.78 20.71 -8.71
C VAL A 20 13.30 20.54 -8.59
N PHE A 21 13.88 20.99 -7.46
CA PHE A 21 15.27 20.72 -7.16
C PHE A 21 15.36 19.30 -6.61
N ALA A 22 16.20 18.49 -7.25
CA ALA A 22 16.59 17.19 -6.68
C ALA A 22 17.13 17.39 -5.26
N MET A 23 16.69 16.55 -4.33
CA MET A 23 17.13 16.62 -2.93
C MET A 23 18.66 16.42 -2.85
N THR A 24 19.33 17.28 -2.11
CA THR A 24 20.77 17.11 -1.82
C THR A 24 21.02 15.89 -0.94
N SER A 25 22.24 15.36 -0.97
CA SER A 25 22.61 14.23 -0.11
C SER A 25 22.47 14.56 1.40
N ALA A 26 22.67 15.82 1.79
CA ALA A 26 22.49 16.28 3.17
C ALA A 26 20.99 16.26 3.57
N GLU A 27 20.11 16.75 2.70
CA GLU A 27 18.65 16.70 2.91
C GLU A 27 18.13 15.26 2.98
N GLN A 28 18.61 14.38 2.08
CA GLN A 28 18.26 12.96 2.11
C GLN A 28 18.71 12.30 3.41
N LYS A 29 19.90 12.64 3.92
CA LYS A 29 20.37 12.10 5.20
C LYS A 29 19.49 12.58 6.34
N THR A 30 19.20 13.87 6.42
CA THR A 30 18.34 14.45 7.46
C THR A 30 16.96 13.80 7.46
N GLU A 31 16.39 13.58 6.27
CA GLU A 31 15.08 12.94 6.13
C GLU A 31 15.10 11.45 6.55
N LYS A 32 16.17 10.73 6.24
CA LYS A 32 16.37 9.36 6.74
C LYS A 32 16.44 9.32 8.27
N ASP A 33 17.21 10.22 8.86
CA ASP A 33 17.34 10.30 10.32
C ASP A 33 15.98 10.61 10.97
N ARG A 34 15.14 11.45 10.35
CA ARG A 34 13.76 11.73 10.76
C ARG A 34 12.88 10.46 10.69
N ILE A 35 12.95 9.75 9.56
CA ILE A 35 12.18 8.50 9.36
C ILE A 35 12.54 7.46 10.41
N GLU A 36 13.84 7.31 10.74
CA GLU A 36 14.28 6.40 11.79
C GLU A 36 13.78 6.81 13.18
N ALA A 37 13.77 8.11 13.48
CA ALA A 37 13.25 8.62 14.75
C ALA A 37 11.75 8.39 14.87
N GLU A 38 10.98 8.64 13.80
CA GLU A 38 9.54 8.37 13.75
C GLU A 38 9.22 6.88 13.89
N TYR A 39 9.97 6.03 13.20
CA TYR A 39 9.85 4.57 13.34
C TYR A 39 10.10 4.12 14.78
N LYS A 40 11.17 4.64 15.40
CA LYS A 40 11.47 4.32 16.81
C LYS A 40 10.31 4.72 17.72
N ALA A 41 9.79 5.94 17.57
CA ALA A 41 8.67 6.43 18.35
C ALA A 41 7.41 5.57 18.15
N ALA A 42 7.07 5.22 16.90
CA ALA A 42 5.96 4.33 16.58
C ALA A 42 6.15 2.92 17.16
N SER A 43 7.35 2.36 17.04
CA SER A 43 7.69 1.04 17.61
C SER A 43 7.63 1.03 19.14
N ASP A 44 8.04 2.12 19.78
CA ASP A 44 7.97 2.27 21.25
C ASP A 44 6.51 2.31 21.74
N GLN A 45 5.59 2.86 20.96
CA GLN A 45 4.15 2.83 21.28
C GLN A 45 3.56 1.41 21.26
N CYS A 46 4.17 0.48 20.54
CA CYS A 46 3.73 -0.92 20.51
C CYS A 46 4.20 -1.72 21.74
N LYS A 47 5.21 -1.26 22.48
CA LYS A 47 5.82 -2.00 23.61
C LYS A 47 4.81 -2.38 24.71
N PRO A 48 3.91 -1.48 25.18
CA PRO A 48 2.94 -1.80 26.22
C PRO A 48 1.82 -2.73 25.74
N MET A 49 1.63 -2.90 24.43
CA MET A 49 0.60 -3.76 23.87
C MET A 49 0.93 -5.24 24.06
N LYS A 50 -0.09 -6.10 24.01
CA LYS A 50 0.05 -7.57 24.17
C LYS A 50 -0.65 -8.30 23.04
N GLY A 51 -0.26 -9.57 22.84
CA GLY A 51 -0.88 -10.44 21.84
C GLY A 51 -0.81 -9.86 20.43
N ASN A 52 -1.75 -10.24 19.59
CA ASN A 52 -1.79 -9.86 18.19
C ASN A 52 -1.86 -8.33 17.97
N ALA A 53 -2.52 -7.59 18.87
CA ALA A 53 -2.52 -6.12 18.80
C ALA A 53 -1.11 -5.51 18.80
N LYS A 54 -0.17 -6.11 19.56
CA LYS A 54 1.24 -5.70 19.54
C LYS A 54 1.92 -5.99 18.21
N ASP A 55 1.63 -7.14 17.63
CA ASP A 55 2.27 -7.57 16.38
C ASP A 55 1.69 -6.78 15.20
N VAL A 56 0.40 -6.52 15.16
CA VAL A 56 -0.24 -5.58 14.21
C VAL A 56 0.37 -4.18 14.32
N CYS A 57 0.54 -3.65 15.54
CA CYS A 57 1.16 -2.34 15.76
C CYS A 57 2.59 -2.30 15.19
N LYS A 58 3.41 -3.34 15.42
CA LYS A 58 4.77 -3.41 14.84
C LYS A 58 4.75 -3.46 13.32
N LYS A 59 3.85 -4.28 12.72
CA LYS A 59 3.69 -4.33 11.26
C LYS A 59 3.32 -2.97 10.68
N GLN A 60 2.47 -2.21 11.38
CA GLN A 60 2.15 -0.83 10.99
C GLN A 60 3.37 0.08 11.04
N ALA A 61 4.16 0.05 12.11
CA ALA A 61 5.37 0.85 12.24
C ALA A 61 6.41 0.49 11.16
N ASP A 62 6.66 -0.81 10.94
CA ASP A 62 7.57 -1.30 9.91
C ASP A 62 7.10 -0.90 8.49
N GLY A 63 5.81 -1.02 8.23
CA GLY A 63 5.20 -0.62 6.96
C GLY A 63 5.35 0.87 6.69
N GLN A 64 5.05 1.72 7.69
CA GLN A 64 5.22 3.18 7.59
C GLN A 64 6.66 3.57 7.27
N LYS A 65 7.64 2.95 7.94
CA LYS A 65 9.06 3.16 7.65
C LYS A 65 9.40 2.78 6.21
N LYS A 66 8.99 1.60 5.74
CA LYS A 66 9.23 1.14 4.36
C LYS A 66 8.64 2.11 3.34
N ILE A 67 7.41 2.57 3.56
CA ILE A 67 6.73 3.54 2.70
C ILE A 67 7.49 4.87 2.69
N ALA A 68 7.87 5.39 3.86
CA ALA A 68 8.58 6.66 3.97
C ALA A 68 9.96 6.62 3.28
N LEU A 69 10.68 5.50 3.37
CA LEU A 69 11.96 5.32 2.68
C LEU A 69 11.79 5.22 1.15
N ALA A 70 10.74 4.55 0.68
CA ALA A 70 10.42 4.48 -0.75
C ALA A 70 9.96 5.84 -1.29
N ASP A 71 9.17 6.59 -0.53
CA ASP A 71 8.77 7.96 -0.85
C ASP A 71 9.97 8.90 -0.91
N LEU A 72 10.89 8.81 0.04
CA LEU A 72 12.13 9.58 0.03
C LEU A 72 12.94 9.33 -1.25
N LYS A 73 13.09 8.07 -1.67
CA LYS A 73 13.77 7.73 -2.93
C LYS A 73 13.06 8.37 -4.13
N HIS A 74 11.74 8.26 -4.17
CA HIS A 74 10.96 8.84 -5.26
C HIS A 74 11.05 10.38 -5.29
N ARG A 75 11.04 11.04 -4.15
CA ARG A 75 11.24 12.50 -4.07
C ARG A 75 12.66 12.94 -4.44
N ALA A 76 13.66 12.14 -4.08
CA ALA A 76 15.04 12.42 -4.41
C ALA A 76 15.34 12.22 -5.92
N GLU A 77 14.73 11.20 -6.51
CA GLU A 77 14.86 10.87 -7.93
C GLU A 77 13.49 10.37 -8.46
N PRO A 78 12.68 11.25 -9.07
CA PRO A 78 11.32 10.94 -9.48
C PRO A 78 11.28 10.13 -10.79
N THR A 79 11.78 8.89 -10.72
CA THR A 79 11.71 7.92 -11.81
C THR A 79 10.43 7.07 -11.71
N GLU A 80 10.00 6.49 -12.83
CA GLU A 80 8.88 5.54 -12.86
C GLU A 80 9.17 4.29 -12.01
N GLY A 81 10.44 3.84 -11.97
CA GLY A 81 10.86 2.76 -11.11
C GLY A 81 10.67 3.08 -9.62
N HIS A 82 11.12 4.25 -9.16
CA HIS A 82 10.91 4.67 -7.77
C HIS A 82 9.44 4.91 -7.44
N ARG A 83 8.64 5.38 -8.40
CA ARG A 83 7.18 5.48 -8.22
C ARG A 83 6.54 4.11 -8.06
N HIS A 84 6.92 3.14 -8.88
CA HIS A 84 6.49 1.75 -8.76
C HIS A 84 6.92 1.14 -7.41
N ASP A 85 8.18 1.37 -6.98
CA ASP A 85 8.69 0.89 -5.69
C ASP A 85 7.89 1.47 -4.51
N LEU A 86 7.51 2.75 -4.58
CA LEU A 86 6.65 3.37 -3.57
C LEU A 86 5.24 2.72 -3.54
N ALA A 87 4.65 2.49 -4.71
CA ALA A 87 3.35 1.82 -4.79
C ALA A 87 3.42 0.38 -4.26
N LYS A 88 4.50 -0.34 -4.59
CA LYS A 88 4.77 -1.67 -4.05
C LYS A 88 4.97 -1.66 -2.54
N ALA A 89 5.73 -0.72 -2.00
CA ALA A 89 5.95 -0.61 -0.55
C ALA A 89 4.64 -0.36 0.21
N LYS A 90 3.71 0.42 -0.36
CA LYS A 90 2.36 0.63 0.19
C LYS A 90 1.56 -0.67 0.18
N ALA A 91 1.50 -1.37 -0.96
CA ALA A 91 0.79 -2.63 -1.09
C ALA A 91 1.31 -3.71 -0.14
N ASP A 92 2.65 -3.83 -0.01
CA ASP A 92 3.29 -4.79 0.89
C ASP A 92 2.99 -4.47 2.36
N ALA A 93 3.05 -3.20 2.76
CA ALA A 93 2.76 -2.76 4.12
C ALA A 93 1.29 -3.02 4.51
N GLU A 94 0.35 -2.71 3.62
CA GLU A 94 -1.07 -3.00 3.81
C GLU A 94 -1.33 -4.50 3.95
N TYR A 95 -0.68 -5.31 3.10
CA TYR A 95 -0.78 -6.77 3.17
C TYR A 95 -0.23 -7.34 4.46
N ASP A 96 0.98 -6.90 4.89
CA ASP A 96 1.59 -7.36 6.13
C ASP A 96 0.68 -7.09 7.34
N VAL A 97 0.07 -5.91 7.40
CA VAL A 97 -0.88 -5.53 8.45
C VAL A 97 -2.18 -6.32 8.35
N ALA A 98 -2.75 -6.46 7.15
CA ALA A 98 -3.99 -7.20 6.95
C ALA A 98 -3.82 -8.69 7.32
N LYS A 99 -2.71 -9.29 6.91
CA LYS A 99 -2.38 -10.68 7.24
C LYS A 99 -2.22 -10.90 8.74
N GLU A 100 -1.53 -9.98 9.44
CA GLU A 100 -1.35 -10.06 10.89
C GLU A 100 -2.70 -9.96 11.62
N LYS A 101 -3.59 -9.08 11.17
CA LYS A 101 -4.96 -8.98 11.74
C LYS A 101 -5.75 -10.27 11.60
N CYS A 102 -5.49 -11.08 10.58
CA CYS A 102 -6.15 -12.37 10.41
C CYS A 102 -5.78 -13.39 11.51
N ASP A 103 -4.69 -13.16 12.23
CA ASP A 103 -4.25 -14.05 13.31
C ASP A 103 -5.14 -13.96 14.57
N ASP A 104 -6.05 -12.97 14.64
CA ASP A 104 -7.13 -12.91 15.65
C ASP A 104 -8.26 -13.92 15.36
N ALA A 105 -8.35 -14.44 14.13
CA ALA A 105 -9.30 -15.47 13.74
C ALA A 105 -8.69 -16.88 13.81
N THR A 106 -9.51 -17.92 13.78
CA THR A 106 -9.10 -19.32 13.80
C THR A 106 -9.79 -20.12 12.70
N GLY A 107 -9.23 -21.28 12.34
CA GLY A 107 -9.80 -22.19 11.34
C GLY A 107 -10.06 -21.50 10.01
N ASN A 108 -11.12 -21.93 9.30
CA ASN A 108 -11.44 -21.40 7.99
C ASN A 108 -11.64 -19.87 7.93
N THR A 109 -12.10 -19.25 9.03
CA THR A 109 -12.23 -17.79 9.08
C THR A 109 -10.87 -17.10 8.93
N LYS A 110 -9.82 -17.65 9.54
CA LYS A 110 -8.44 -17.16 9.38
C LYS A 110 -7.96 -17.37 7.95
N ASP A 111 -8.20 -18.55 7.39
CA ASP A 111 -7.75 -18.90 6.04
C ASP A 111 -8.42 -18.00 4.99
N VAL A 112 -9.72 -17.77 5.09
CA VAL A 112 -10.48 -16.82 4.25
C VAL A 112 -9.90 -15.41 4.37
N CYS A 113 -9.69 -14.92 5.60
CA CYS A 113 -9.13 -13.60 5.84
C CYS A 113 -7.76 -13.45 5.14
N GLN A 114 -6.87 -14.44 5.28
CA GLN A 114 -5.55 -14.42 4.64
C GLN A 114 -5.62 -14.47 3.11
N LYS A 115 -6.57 -15.22 2.53
CA LYS A 115 -6.78 -15.25 1.07
C LYS A 115 -7.32 -13.92 0.56
N GLU A 116 -8.22 -13.29 1.29
CA GLU A 116 -8.75 -11.96 0.95
C GLU A 116 -7.65 -10.89 1.03
N ALA A 117 -6.84 -10.88 2.09
CA ALA A 117 -5.69 -10.00 2.20
C ALA A 117 -4.71 -10.21 1.02
N LYS A 118 -4.46 -11.47 0.64
CA LYS A 118 -3.61 -11.79 -0.53
C LYS A 118 -4.22 -11.32 -1.84
N ALA A 119 -5.53 -11.47 -2.02
CA ALA A 119 -6.21 -10.99 -3.23
C ALA A 119 -6.12 -9.45 -3.35
N ALA A 120 -6.32 -8.74 -2.24
CA ALA A 120 -6.14 -7.28 -2.21
C ALA A 120 -4.69 -6.87 -2.56
N HIS A 121 -3.71 -7.56 -2.00
CA HIS A 121 -2.29 -7.35 -2.30
C HIS A 121 -1.96 -7.56 -3.78
N VAL A 122 -2.42 -8.66 -4.38
CA VAL A 122 -2.20 -8.94 -5.81
C VAL A 122 -2.77 -7.81 -6.66
N LYS A 123 -4.00 -7.37 -6.39
CA LYS A 123 -4.64 -6.27 -7.11
C LYS A 123 -3.84 -4.96 -7.01
N ALA A 124 -3.33 -4.64 -5.83
CA ALA A 124 -2.53 -3.44 -5.62
C ALA A 124 -1.20 -3.50 -6.39
N LEU A 125 -0.53 -4.66 -6.39
CA LEU A 125 0.71 -4.85 -7.15
C LEU A 125 0.48 -4.79 -8.67
N GLU A 126 -0.58 -5.42 -9.16
CA GLU A 126 -0.89 -5.39 -10.59
C GLU A 126 -1.32 -3.98 -11.04
N ALA A 127 -2.05 -3.24 -10.20
CA ALA A 127 -2.36 -1.83 -10.47
C ALA A 127 -1.09 -0.97 -10.54
N ALA A 128 -0.12 -1.19 -9.64
CA ALA A 128 1.17 -0.50 -9.68
C ALA A 128 1.94 -0.80 -10.97
N LYS A 129 1.94 -2.07 -11.42
CA LYS A 129 2.56 -2.49 -12.67
C LYS A 129 1.91 -1.84 -13.89
N VAL A 130 0.59 -1.83 -13.96
CA VAL A 130 -0.14 -1.14 -15.04
C VAL A 130 0.19 0.34 -15.06
N ALA A 131 0.25 0.99 -13.89
CA ALA A 131 0.62 2.40 -13.79
C ALA A 131 2.05 2.65 -14.26
N GLU A 132 3.01 1.78 -13.92
CA GLU A 132 4.39 1.84 -14.39
C GLU A 132 4.47 1.74 -15.91
N VAL A 133 3.82 0.71 -16.51
CA VAL A 133 3.80 0.53 -17.96
C VAL A 133 3.17 1.73 -18.66
N SER A 134 2.04 2.23 -18.12
CA SER A 134 1.33 3.37 -18.71
C SER A 134 2.12 4.68 -18.69
N ALA A 135 3.08 4.81 -17.79
CA ALA A 135 3.88 6.02 -17.65
C ALA A 135 5.23 5.98 -18.37
N LYS A 136 5.67 4.82 -18.83
CA LYS A 136 6.93 4.70 -19.58
C LYS A 136 6.78 5.36 -20.96
N PRO A 137 7.65 6.31 -21.34
CA PRO A 137 7.58 6.97 -22.66
C PRO A 137 7.72 6.01 -23.85
N SER A 138 8.37 4.84 -23.62
CA SER A 138 8.54 3.79 -24.65
C SER A 138 7.34 2.86 -24.79
N SER A 139 6.37 2.91 -23.88
CA SER A 139 5.19 2.04 -23.93
C SER A 139 4.20 2.57 -24.97
N ASN A 140 3.71 1.69 -25.80
CA ASN A 140 2.62 1.97 -26.72
C ASN A 140 1.26 1.50 -26.14
N GLN A 141 0.18 1.77 -26.86
CA GLN A 141 -1.17 1.43 -26.42
C GLN A 141 -1.38 -0.09 -26.28
N ALA A 142 -0.69 -0.91 -27.09
CA ALA A 142 -0.76 -2.37 -27.00
C ALA A 142 -0.10 -2.85 -25.70
N ASP A 143 1.09 -2.33 -25.35
CA ASP A 143 1.78 -2.70 -24.10
C ASP A 143 0.92 -2.42 -22.86
N VAL A 144 0.22 -1.28 -22.86
CA VAL A 144 -0.70 -0.91 -21.77
C VAL A 144 -1.93 -1.82 -21.75
N ALA A 145 -2.46 -2.19 -22.91
CA ALA A 145 -3.60 -3.10 -23.00
C ALA A 145 -3.23 -4.50 -22.49
N ASP A 146 -2.05 -5.01 -22.87
CA ASP A 146 -1.54 -6.30 -22.40
C ASP A 146 -1.30 -6.29 -20.88
N ALA A 147 -0.67 -5.25 -20.35
CA ALA A 147 -0.48 -5.11 -18.91
C ALA A 147 -1.80 -5.10 -18.13
N ARG A 148 -2.83 -4.44 -18.67
CA ARG A 148 -4.19 -4.45 -18.06
C ARG A 148 -4.85 -5.81 -18.13
N LYS A 149 -4.68 -6.54 -19.23
CA LYS A 149 -5.21 -7.89 -19.40
C LYS A 149 -4.58 -8.84 -18.39
N ASP A 150 -3.25 -8.84 -18.28
CA ASP A 150 -2.51 -9.64 -17.31
C ASP A 150 -2.92 -9.32 -15.87
N ALA A 151 -3.05 -8.03 -15.55
CA ALA A 151 -3.49 -7.57 -14.24
C ALA A 151 -4.90 -8.04 -13.90
N ALA A 152 -5.81 -8.01 -14.87
CA ALA A 152 -7.18 -8.47 -14.70
C ALA A 152 -7.24 -10.00 -14.51
N GLU A 153 -6.42 -10.77 -15.23
CA GLU A 153 -6.33 -12.22 -15.09
C GLU A 153 -5.82 -12.63 -13.71
N LYS A 154 -4.70 -12.09 -13.27
CA LYS A 154 -4.14 -12.35 -11.94
C LYS A 154 -5.05 -11.92 -10.80
N SER A 155 -5.72 -10.78 -10.97
CA SER A 155 -6.71 -10.31 -10.00
C SER A 155 -7.90 -11.26 -9.88
N ARG A 156 -8.41 -11.75 -11.00
CA ARG A 156 -9.50 -12.75 -11.02
C ARG A 156 -9.08 -14.07 -10.39
N GLU A 157 -7.85 -14.53 -10.68
CA GLU A 157 -7.32 -15.75 -10.07
C GLU A 157 -7.21 -15.61 -8.55
N ALA A 158 -6.72 -14.46 -8.07
CA ALA A 158 -6.62 -14.20 -6.64
C ALA A 158 -7.98 -14.13 -5.96
N ASP A 159 -8.96 -13.47 -6.60
CA ASP A 159 -10.36 -13.42 -6.13
C ASP A 159 -11.02 -14.80 -6.13
N TYR A 160 -10.75 -15.62 -7.14
CA TYR A 160 -11.22 -17.01 -7.17
C TYR A 160 -10.70 -17.81 -6.00
N LYS A 161 -9.37 -17.71 -5.69
CA LYS A 161 -8.77 -18.39 -4.54
C LYS A 161 -9.42 -17.98 -3.23
N ALA A 162 -9.69 -16.69 -3.04
CA ALA A 162 -10.39 -16.20 -1.85
C ALA A 162 -11.87 -16.68 -1.80
N ALA A 163 -12.56 -16.69 -2.93
CA ALA A 163 -13.93 -17.18 -3.00
C ALA A 163 -14.02 -18.69 -2.74
N LYS A 164 -13.08 -19.48 -3.28
CA LYS A 164 -13.01 -20.92 -3.04
C LYS A 164 -12.77 -21.26 -1.58
N GLU A 165 -11.88 -20.49 -0.90
CA GLU A 165 -11.59 -20.69 0.53
C GLU A 165 -12.86 -20.53 1.40
N ARG A 166 -13.77 -19.59 1.03
CA ARG A 166 -15.05 -19.45 1.74
C ARG A 166 -15.92 -20.68 1.64
N CYS A 167 -15.79 -21.45 0.55
CA CYS A 167 -16.54 -22.69 0.35
C CYS A 167 -16.06 -23.83 1.26
N ASP A 168 -14.82 -23.74 1.78
CA ASP A 168 -14.25 -24.79 2.63
C ASP A 168 -14.91 -24.87 4.03
N ALA A 169 -15.68 -23.86 4.42
CA ALA A 169 -16.57 -23.94 5.58
C ALA A 169 -17.81 -24.83 5.37
N MET A 170 -18.09 -25.22 4.13
CA MET A 170 -19.24 -26.04 3.74
C MET A 170 -18.84 -27.49 3.53
N ALA A 171 -19.79 -28.41 3.47
CA ALA A 171 -19.58 -29.84 3.19
C ALA A 171 -20.57 -30.36 2.15
N GLY A 172 -20.24 -31.48 1.50
CA GLY A 172 -21.11 -32.16 0.53
C GLY A 172 -21.54 -31.27 -0.63
N ASP A 173 -22.75 -31.47 -1.11
CA ASP A 173 -23.29 -30.79 -2.28
C ASP A 173 -23.30 -29.27 -2.16
N ALA A 174 -23.43 -28.73 -0.94
CA ALA A 174 -23.33 -27.28 -0.70
C ALA A 174 -21.95 -26.72 -1.00
N LYS A 175 -20.88 -27.44 -0.64
CA LYS A 175 -19.51 -27.09 -0.99
C LYS A 175 -19.30 -27.14 -2.50
N ASP A 176 -19.75 -28.21 -3.15
CA ASP A 176 -19.59 -28.38 -4.58
C ASP A 176 -20.32 -27.30 -5.37
N ALA A 177 -21.55 -26.97 -4.98
CA ALA A 177 -22.29 -25.85 -5.55
C ALA A 177 -21.59 -24.51 -5.38
N CYS A 178 -21.07 -24.22 -4.18
CA CYS A 178 -20.31 -23.00 -3.89
C CYS A 178 -19.06 -22.90 -4.78
N VAL A 179 -18.28 -23.98 -4.91
CA VAL A 179 -17.08 -23.99 -5.76
C VAL A 179 -17.45 -23.83 -7.23
N ALA A 180 -18.53 -24.45 -7.71
CA ALA A 180 -19.00 -24.29 -9.07
C ALA A 180 -19.42 -22.83 -9.35
N ASP A 181 -20.08 -22.17 -8.39
CA ASP A 181 -20.44 -20.76 -8.50
C ASP A 181 -19.22 -19.86 -8.54
N ALA A 182 -18.22 -20.11 -7.68
CA ALA A 182 -16.95 -19.39 -7.71
C ALA A 182 -16.26 -19.55 -9.06
N LYS A 183 -16.18 -20.76 -9.61
CA LYS A 183 -15.62 -21.01 -10.95
C LYS A 183 -16.32 -20.20 -12.03
N ARG A 184 -17.66 -20.24 -12.08
CA ARG A 184 -18.43 -19.47 -13.07
C ARG A 184 -18.19 -17.97 -12.94
N LYS A 185 -18.19 -17.45 -11.69
CA LYS A 185 -18.02 -16.03 -11.42
C LYS A 185 -16.66 -15.48 -11.87
N PHE A 186 -15.62 -16.27 -11.72
CA PHE A 186 -14.25 -15.84 -12.02
C PHE A 186 -13.68 -16.42 -13.30
N GLY A 187 -14.46 -17.18 -14.08
CA GLY A 187 -14.04 -17.73 -15.36
C GLY A 187 -12.92 -18.78 -15.25
N GLN A 188 -13.04 -19.69 -14.27
CA GLN A 188 -12.07 -20.78 -14.00
C GLN A 188 -12.61 -22.13 -14.47
#